data_6fe5bde2e4f246693d9b9ee8cbd432b0
#
_entry.id   6fe5bde2e4f246693d9b9ee8cbd432b0
#
_cell.length_a   1.000
_cell.length_b   1.000
_cell.length_c   1.000
_cell.angle_alpha   90.00
_cell.angle_beta   90.00
_cell.angle_gamma   90.00
#
_symmetry.space_group_name_H-M   'P 1'
#
loop_
_entity.id
_entity.type
_entity.pdbx_description
1 polymer ?
#
loop_
_entity_poly.entity_id
_entity_poly.type
_entity_poly.pdbx_seq_one_letter_code
_entity_poly.pdbx_strand_id
1 'polypeptide(L)'
;FYRQGIRAVGVEAIAEAAHTNKMTLYRHFSSKDELVAEYLRRFAEEDEAVWDCISAAHPGDPLGQLRAWVHRMAEAISDPQSRGCAIANAGVQLPEPDHPARCVIENHKRVLREHVLGLCKAAGLRDPELVADGIFLTLEGARVNIQSEGHRG
;
A
#
# COMPACT_ATOMS: atom_id res chain seq x y z
N PHE A 1 -7.32 3.38 11.33
CA PHE A 1 -7.54 3.86 9.97
C PHE A 1 -7.90 2.72 8.99
N TYR A 2 -7.09 1.68 8.87
CA TYR A 2 -7.27 0.62 7.88
C TYR A 2 -8.65 -0.04 7.91
N ARG A 3 -9.16 -0.38 9.10
CA ARG A 3 -10.44 -1.09 9.28
C ARG A 3 -11.68 -0.20 9.19
N GLN A 4 -11.59 1.02 9.71
CA GLN A 4 -12.75 1.91 9.88
C GLN A 4 -12.78 3.07 8.88
N GLY A 5 -11.69 3.27 8.14
CA GLY A 5 -11.51 4.41 7.26
C GLY A 5 -10.94 5.65 7.96
N ILE A 6 -10.34 6.52 7.18
CA ILE A 6 -9.64 7.70 7.71
C ILE A 6 -10.62 8.73 8.24
N ARG A 7 -11.72 8.95 7.52
CA ARG A 7 -12.71 9.99 7.86
C ARG A 7 -13.54 9.62 9.10
N ALA A 8 -13.83 8.33 9.30
CA ALA A 8 -14.67 7.86 10.39
C ALA A 8 -13.95 7.84 11.76
N VAL A 9 -12.62 7.80 11.79
CA VAL A 9 -11.84 7.69 13.02
C VAL A 9 -11.47 9.08 13.53
N GLY A 10 -12.00 9.45 14.71
CA GLY A 10 -11.67 10.70 15.40
C GLY A 10 -10.35 10.62 16.18
N VAL A 11 -9.78 11.80 16.50
CA VAL A 11 -8.51 11.89 17.24
C VAL A 11 -8.63 11.31 18.66
N GLU A 12 -9.78 11.43 19.27
CA GLU A 12 -10.07 10.87 20.59
C GLU A 12 -9.97 9.33 20.57
N ALA A 13 -10.58 8.68 19.58
CA ALA A 13 -10.51 7.22 19.43
C ALA A 13 -9.09 6.73 19.14
N ILE A 14 -8.29 7.52 18.40
CA ILE A 14 -6.88 7.23 18.16
C ILE A 14 -6.07 7.32 19.45
N ALA A 15 -6.30 8.37 20.24
CA ALA A 15 -5.61 8.58 21.51
C ALA A 15 -5.94 7.45 22.51
N GLU A 16 -7.21 7.05 22.60
CA GLU A 16 -7.65 5.93 23.43
C GLU A 16 -6.98 4.62 23.01
N ALA A 17 -6.99 4.30 21.72
CA ALA A 17 -6.35 3.10 21.17
C ALA A 17 -4.82 3.08 21.38
N ALA A 18 -4.19 4.24 21.43
CA ALA A 18 -2.76 4.40 21.73
C ALA A 18 -2.46 4.53 23.23
N HIS A 19 -3.43 4.32 24.10
CA HIS A 19 -3.32 4.49 25.57
C HIS A 19 -2.70 5.86 25.97
N THR A 20 -3.14 6.91 25.30
CA THR A 20 -2.67 8.28 25.51
C THR A 20 -3.83 9.28 25.48
N ASN A 21 -3.56 10.55 25.35
CA ASN A 21 -4.56 11.60 25.24
C ASN A 21 -4.33 12.50 24.02
N LYS A 22 -5.35 13.25 23.66
CA LYS A 22 -5.36 14.16 22.51
C LYS A 22 -4.22 15.19 22.55
N MET A 23 -3.89 15.72 23.75
CA MET A 23 -2.80 16.69 23.87
C MET A 23 -1.44 16.06 23.51
N THR A 24 -1.21 14.85 23.95
CA THR A 24 0.01 14.11 23.62
C THR A 24 0.10 13.85 22.12
N LEU A 25 -0.99 13.47 21.44
CA LEU A 25 -0.99 13.31 19.98
C LEU A 25 -0.61 14.62 19.27
N TYR A 26 -1.21 15.74 19.66
CA TYR A 26 -0.92 17.03 19.04
C TYR A 26 0.46 17.63 19.40
N ARG A 27 1.16 17.05 20.37
CA ARG A 27 2.58 17.37 20.61
C ARG A 27 3.50 16.71 19.57
N HIS A 28 3.09 15.58 18.98
CA HIS A 28 3.85 14.82 18.00
C HIS A 28 3.41 15.10 16.56
N PHE A 29 2.14 15.40 16.36
CA PHE A 29 1.54 15.63 15.03
C PHE A 29 0.78 16.95 15.04
N SER A 30 1.07 17.83 14.09
CA SER A 30 0.43 19.15 13.98
C SER A 30 -1.09 19.06 13.72
N SER A 31 -1.51 17.94 13.09
CA SER A 31 -2.91 17.67 12.72
C SER A 31 -3.19 16.18 12.62
N LYS A 32 -4.47 15.81 12.49
CA LYS A 32 -4.87 14.45 12.12
C LYS A 32 -4.33 14.06 10.74
N ASP A 33 -4.26 15.01 9.82
CA ASP A 33 -3.80 14.77 8.45
C ASP A 33 -2.31 14.42 8.40
N GLU A 34 -1.49 15.06 9.26
CA GLU A 34 -0.09 14.68 9.45
C GLU A 34 0.05 13.28 10.06
N LEU A 35 -0.79 12.94 11.03
CA LEU A 35 -0.82 11.58 11.58
C LEU A 35 -1.19 10.54 10.53
N VAL A 36 -2.12 10.86 9.64
CA VAL A 36 -2.48 10.00 8.50
C VAL A 36 -1.31 9.86 7.52
N ALA A 37 -0.62 10.94 7.21
CA ALA A 37 0.56 10.89 6.36
C ALA A 37 1.66 10.00 6.96
N GLU A 38 1.90 10.10 8.26
CA GLU A 38 2.87 9.25 8.97
C GLU A 38 2.45 7.77 8.98
N TYR A 39 1.18 7.48 9.22
CA TYR A 39 0.64 6.13 9.10
C TYR A 39 0.91 5.52 7.72
N LEU A 40 0.72 6.28 6.66
CA LEU A 40 0.96 5.80 5.29
C LEU A 40 2.45 5.70 4.96
N ARG A 41 3.32 6.55 5.53
CA ARG A 41 4.79 6.42 5.38
C ARG A 41 5.26 5.09 5.98
N ARG A 42 4.81 4.75 7.19
CA ARG A 42 5.16 3.47 7.83
C ARG A 42 4.69 2.27 7.02
N PHE A 43 3.48 2.36 6.47
CA PHE A 43 2.98 1.31 5.57
C PHE A 43 3.86 1.18 4.31
N ALA A 44 4.32 2.30 3.74
CA ALA A 44 5.21 2.29 2.59
C ALA A 44 6.59 1.69 2.93
N GLU A 45 7.15 1.99 4.10
CA GLU A 45 8.41 1.42 4.60
C GLU A 45 8.29 -0.10 4.83
N GLU A 46 7.17 -0.57 5.38
CA GLU A 46 6.90 -2.00 5.53
C GLU A 46 6.82 -2.72 4.17
N ASP A 47 6.26 -2.07 3.17
CA ASP A 47 6.16 -2.60 1.81
C ASP A 47 7.55 -2.64 1.12
N GLU A 48 8.41 -1.64 1.37
CA GLU A 48 9.81 -1.65 0.90
C GLU A 48 10.60 -2.80 1.52
N ALA A 49 10.45 -3.05 2.82
CA ALA A 49 11.11 -4.17 3.49
C ALA A 49 10.71 -5.54 2.91
N VAL A 50 9.51 -5.66 2.35
CA VAL A 50 9.09 -6.87 1.61
C VAL A 50 9.93 -7.08 0.37
N TRP A 51 10.24 -6.02 -0.38
CA TRP A 51 11.09 -6.10 -1.56
C TRP A 51 12.51 -6.51 -1.23
N ASP A 52 13.07 -6.02 -0.13
CA ASP A 52 14.39 -6.42 0.36
C ASP A 52 14.42 -7.92 0.66
N CYS A 53 13.41 -8.44 1.35
CA CYS A 53 13.27 -9.88 1.61
C CYS A 53 13.16 -10.70 0.33
N ILE A 54 12.36 -10.26 -0.65
CA ILE A 54 12.21 -10.95 -1.93
C ILE A 54 13.52 -10.95 -2.71
N SER A 55 14.21 -9.81 -2.77
CA SER A 55 15.50 -9.69 -3.46
C SER A 55 16.57 -10.58 -2.85
N ALA A 56 16.60 -10.66 -1.51
CA ALA A 56 17.54 -11.54 -0.79
C ALA A 56 17.24 -13.03 -1.01
N ALA A 57 15.94 -13.39 -1.15
CA ALA A 57 15.51 -14.77 -1.40
C ALA A 57 15.74 -15.23 -2.87
N HIS A 58 15.79 -14.30 -3.80
CA HIS A 58 15.94 -14.56 -5.25
C HIS A 58 17.05 -13.71 -5.88
N PRO A 59 18.32 -13.87 -5.43
CA PRO A 59 19.44 -13.05 -5.91
C PRO A 59 19.72 -13.32 -7.39
N GLY A 60 19.70 -12.25 -8.20
CA GLY A 60 19.98 -12.35 -9.65
C GLY A 60 18.87 -13.03 -10.46
N ASP A 61 17.71 -13.31 -9.87
CA ASP A 61 16.55 -13.88 -10.57
C ASP A 61 15.36 -12.88 -10.57
N PRO A 62 15.33 -11.91 -11.50
CA PRO A 62 14.28 -10.91 -11.54
C PRO A 62 12.89 -11.50 -11.82
N LEU A 63 12.80 -12.61 -12.56
CA LEU A 63 11.52 -13.28 -12.79
C LEU A 63 11.02 -14.00 -11.55
N GLY A 64 11.92 -14.63 -10.79
CA GLY A 64 11.63 -15.21 -9.48
C GLY A 64 11.16 -14.17 -8.49
N GLN A 65 11.82 -13.01 -8.43
CA GLN A 65 11.40 -11.87 -7.60
C GLN A 65 9.98 -11.39 -7.96
N LEU A 66 9.72 -11.21 -9.25
CA LEU A 66 8.40 -10.76 -9.71
C LEU A 66 7.30 -11.77 -9.36
N ARG A 67 7.55 -13.08 -9.55
CA ARG A 67 6.62 -14.15 -9.19
C ARG A 67 6.36 -14.21 -7.68
N ALA A 68 7.42 -14.10 -6.87
CA ALA A 68 7.31 -14.10 -5.41
C ALA A 68 6.46 -12.92 -4.93
N TRP A 69 6.67 -11.74 -5.49
CA TRP A 69 5.87 -10.56 -5.16
C TRP A 69 4.40 -10.71 -5.56
N VAL A 70 4.11 -11.16 -6.79
CA VAL A 70 2.72 -11.40 -7.26
C VAL A 70 2.03 -12.44 -6.37
N HIS A 71 2.72 -13.51 -6.00
CA HIS A 71 2.18 -14.55 -5.12
C HIS A 71 1.83 -13.98 -3.73
N ARG A 72 2.75 -13.22 -3.13
CA ARG A 72 2.50 -12.54 -1.86
C ARG A 72 1.29 -11.58 -1.94
N MET A 73 1.16 -10.84 -3.05
CA MET A 73 0.00 -9.97 -3.25
C MET A 73 -1.30 -10.77 -3.35
N ALA A 74 -1.28 -11.91 -4.05
CA ALA A 74 -2.43 -12.80 -4.15
C ALA A 74 -2.83 -13.37 -2.77
N GLU A 75 -1.87 -13.79 -1.96
CA GLU A 75 -2.13 -14.23 -0.58
C GLU A 75 -2.75 -13.10 0.27
N ALA A 76 -2.17 -11.89 0.22
CA ALA A 76 -2.69 -10.75 0.96
C ALA A 76 -4.11 -10.34 0.51
N ILE A 77 -4.42 -10.50 -0.77
CA ILE A 77 -5.75 -10.25 -1.33
C ILE A 77 -6.74 -11.33 -0.86
N SER A 78 -6.29 -12.58 -0.75
CA SER A 78 -7.12 -13.72 -0.37
C SER A 78 -7.40 -13.80 1.14
N ASP A 79 -6.71 -13.03 1.97
CA ASP A 79 -6.98 -12.98 3.41
C ASP A 79 -8.39 -12.42 3.68
N PRO A 80 -9.29 -13.18 4.35
CA PRO A 80 -10.63 -12.71 4.68
C PRO A 80 -10.69 -11.44 5.53
N GLN A 81 -9.61 -11.10 6.23
CA GLN A 81 -9.49 -9.87 7.01
C GLN A 81 -8.93 -8.70 6.20
N SER A 82 -8.50 -8.93 4.96
CA SER A 82 -7.96 -7.90 4.08
C SER A 82 -9.02 -6.87 3.71
N ARG A 83 -8.66 -5.60 3.81
CA ARG A 83 -9.45 -4.47 3.30
C ARG A 83 -8.74 -3.78 2.13
N GLY A 84 -8.00 -4.55 1.36
CA GLY A 84 -7.24 -4.07 0.22
C GLY A 84 -5.96 -3.31 0.61
N CYS A 85 -5.54 -2.41 -0.24
CA CYS A 85 -4.33 -1.61 -0.03
C CYS A 85 -4.63 -0.35 0.78
N ALA A 86 -3.96 -0.15 1.90
CA ALA A 86 -4.11 1.06 2.73
C ALA A 86 -3.84 2.35 1.94
N ILE A 87 -2.83 2.33 1.07
CA ILE A 87 -2.46 3.47 0.20
C ILE A 87 -3.57 3.76 -0.82
N ALA A 88 -4.09 2.73 -1.51
CA ALA A 88 -5.17 2.92 -2.48
C ALA A 88 -6.46 3.42 -1.81
N ASN A 89 -6.83 2.83 -0.67
CA ASN A 89 -7.99 3.24 0.12
C ASN A 89 -7.87 4.69 0.60
N ALA A 90 -6.67 5.11 1.03
CA ALA A 90 -6.41 6.49 1.40
C ALA A 90 -6.53 7.44 0.19
N GLY A 91 -6.02 7.04 -0.97
CA GLY A 91 -6.12 7.84 -2.19
C GLY A 91 -7.55 8.15 -2.61
N VAL A 92 -8.48 7.20 -2.39
CA VAL A 92 -9.93 7.40 -2.66
C VAL A 92 -10.58 8.30 -1.61
N GLN A 93 -10.18 8.17 -0.33
CA GLN A 93 -10.77 8.94 0.78
C GLN A 93 -10.25 10.38 0.88
N LEU A 94 -9.08 10.66 0.31
CA LEU A 94 -8.37 11.94 0.41
C LEU A 94 -8.13 12.50 -1.00
N PRO A 95 -9.18 13.02 -1.65
CA PRO A 95 -9.07 13.57 -3.01
C PRO A 95 -8.37 14.94 -3.07
N GLU A 96 -8.24 15.61 -1.92
CA GLU A 96 -7.71 16.97 -1.82
C GLU A 96 -6.22 16.98 -2.22
N PRO A 97 -5.78 17.76 -3.25
CA PRO A 97 -4.40 17.74 -3.74
C PRO A 97 -3.37 18.19 -2.68
N ASP A 98 -3.77 19.11 -1.83
CA ASP A 98 -2.90 19.71 -0.80
C ASP A 98 -2.84 18.87 0.50
N HIS A 99 -3.52 17.74 0.57
CA HIS A 99 -3.49 16.89 1.76
C HIS A 99 -2.09 16.28 1.95
N PRO A 100 -1.49 16.35 3.17
CA PRO A 100 -0.12 15.88 3.42
C PRO A 100 0.13 14.42 2.98
N ALA A 101 -0.89 13.58 3.05
CA ALA A 101 -0.80 12.18 2.63
C ALA A 101 -0.70 11.99 1.10
N ARG A 102 -1.09 12.97 0.27
CA ARG A 102 -1.07 12.82 -1.20
C ARG A 102 0.32 12.54 -1.73
N CYS A 103 1.31 13.29 -1.27
CA CYS A 103 2.70 13.07 -1.66
C CYS A 103 3.18 11.64 -1.32
N VAL A 104 2.80 11.13 -0.14
CA VAL A 104 3.15 9.75 0.27
C VAL A 104 2.47 8.73 -0.64
N ILE A 105 1.17 8.90 -0.94
CA ILE A 105 0.40 8.01 -1.81
C ILE A 105 1.01 7.96 -3.21
N GLU A 106 1.25 9.11 -3.80
CA GLU A 106 1.77 9.24 -5.16
C GLU A 106 3.19 8.68 -5.28
N ASN A 107 4.06 8.99 -4.31
CA ASN A 107 5.41 8.46 -4.28
C ASN A 107 5.43 6.93 -4.15
N HIS A 108 4.65 6.35 -3.23
CA HIS A 108 4.57 4.90 -3.08
C HIS A 108 4.09 4.22 -4.38
N LYS A 109 3.04 4.73 -5.01
CA LYS A 109 2.53 4.17 -6.28
C LYS A 109 3.55 4.27 -7.40
N ARG A 110 4.30 5.37 -7.50
CA ARG A 110 5.37 5.55 -8.46
C ARG A 110 6.51 4.57 -8.22
N VAL A 111 7.01 4.47 -6.99
CA VAL A 111 8.11 3.57 -6.62
C VAL A 111 7.74 2.12 -6.90
N LEU A 112 6.55 1.70 -6.49
CA LEU A 112 6.06 0.35 -6.76
C LEU A 112 6.03 0.02 -8.26
N ARG A 113 5.51 0.94 -9.08
CA ARG A 113 5.44 0.76 -10.53
C ARG A 113 6.83 0.69 -11.17
N GLU A 114 7.75 1.57 -10.74
CA GLU A 114 9.14 1.57 -11.20
C GLU A 114 9.86 0.26 -10.84
N HIS A 115 9.59 -0.28 -9.64
CA HIS A 115 10.16 -1.55 -9.19
C HIS A 115 9.69 -2.71 -10.08
N VAL A 116 8.38 -2.84 -10.26
CA VAL A 116 7.79 -3.89 -11.12
C VAL A 116 8.31 -3.77 -12.56
N LEU A 117 8.36 -2.57 -13.11
CA LEU A 117 8.89 -2.31 -14.44
C LEU A 117 10.37 -2.69 -14.53
N GLY A 118 11.17 -2.33 -13.53
CA GLY A 118 12.58 -2.69 -13.44
C GLY A 118 12.80 -4.21 -13.50
N LEU A 119 11.99 -4.97 -12.75
CA LEU A 119 12.04 -6.44 -12.80
C LEU A 119 11.61 -7.00 -14.16
N CYS A 120 10.57 -6.46 -14.78
CA CYS A 120 10.14 -6.87 -16.12
C CYS A 120 11.25 -6.65 -17.16
N LYS A 121 11.95 -5.51 -17.11
CA LYS A 121 13.09 -5.21 -17.97
C LYS A 121 14.27 -6.15 -17.70
N ALA A 122 14.64 -6.33 -16.45
CA ALA A 122 15.76 -7.20 -16.06
C ALA A 122 15.49 -8.67 -16.40
N ALA A 123 14.23 -9.11 -16.37
CA ALA A 123 13.82 -10.45 -16.79
C ALA A 123 13.77 -10.64 -18.33
N GLY A 124 14.04 -9.59 -19.12
CA GLY A 124 14.00 -9.65 -20.58
C GLY A 124 12.61 -9.89 -21.18
N LEU A 125 11.55 -9.48 -20.48
CA LEU A 125 10.19 -9.68 -20.96
C LEU A 125 9.92 -8.81 -22.20
N ARG A 126 9.17 -9.35 -23.17
CA ARG A 126 8.71 -8.58 -24.32
C ARG A 126 7.67 -7.56 -23.85
N ASP A 127 7.77 -6.34 -24.31
CA ASP A 127 6.90 -5.21 -23.96
C ASP A 127 6.80 -4.98 -22.45
N PRO A 128 7.94 -4.77 -21.74
CA PRO A 128 7.98 -4.77 -20.27
C PRO A 128 7.11 -3.70 -19.64
N GLU A 129 6.90 -2.56 -20.29
CA GLU A 129 5.98 -1.51 -19.86
C GLU A 129 4.53 -2.02 -19.84
N LEU A 130 4.09 -2.68 -20.91
CA LEU A 130 2.74 -3.22 -21.01
C LEU A 130 2.52 -4.33 -19.97
N VAL A 131 3.51 -5.19 -19.76
CA VAL A 131 3.43 -6.27 -18.76
C VAL A 131 3.36 -5.69 -17.35
N ALA A 132 4.19 -4.71 -17.02
CA ALA A 132 4.19 -4.07 -15.72
C ALA A 132 2.85 -3.37 -15.42
N ASP A 133 2.30 -2.65 -16.40
CA ASP A 133 0.99 -2.00 -16.30
C ASP A 133 -0.14 -3.03 -16.14
N GLY A 134 -0.08 -4.13 -16.90
CA GLY A 134 -1.04 -5.22 -16.80
C GLY A 134 -1.05 -5.87 -15.41
N ILE A 135 0.12 -6.17 -14.85
CA ILE A 135 0.25 -6.71 -13.50
C ILE A 135 -0.31 -5.71 -12.48
N PHE A 136 0.09 -4.45 -12.57
CA PHE A 136 -0.34 -3.40 -11.66
C PHE A 136 -1.87 -3.23 -11.65
N LEU A 137 -2.48 -3.07 -12.82
CA LEU A 137 -3.92 -2.89 -12.97
C LEU A 137 -4.72 -4.13 -12.53
N THR A 138 -4.19 -5.33 -12.82
CA THR A 138 -4.84 -6.59 -12.41
C THR A 138 -4.89 -6.71 -10.88
N LEU A 139 -3.78 -6.43 -10.20
CA LEU A 139 -3.73 -6.50 -8.74
C LEU A 139 -4.59 -5.41 -8.07
N GLU A 140 -4.59 -4.19 -8.59
CA GLU A 140 -5.46 -3.13 -8.10
C GLU A 140 -6.94 -3.49 -8.31
N GLY A 141 -7.29 -4.02 -9.48
CA GLY A 141 -8.65 -4.51 -9.77
C GLY A 141 -9.07 -5.66 -8.84
N ALA A 142 -8.21 -6.64 -8.60
CA ALA A 142 -8.47 -7.74 -7.69
C ALA A 142 -8.74 -7.27 -6.26
N ARG A 143 -7.97 -6.29 -5.77
CA ARG A 143 -8.18 -5.68 -4.44
C ARG A 143 -9.54 -5.00 -4.30
N VAL A 144 -10.00 -4.33 -5.35
CA VAL A 144 -11.33 -3.67 -5.37
C VAL A 144 -12.45 -4.70 -5.45
N ASN A 145 -12.30 -5.72 -6.30
CA ASN A 145 -13.32 -6.76 -6.49
C ASN A 145 -13.59 -7.53 -5.20
N ILE A 146 -12.56 -7.90 -4.44
CA ILE A 146 -12.75 -8.60 -3.16
C ILE A 146 -13.49 -7.72 -2.14
N GLN A 147 -13.26 -6.43 -2.13
CA GLN A 147 -13.97 -5.52 -1.23
C GLN A 147 -15.46 -5.35 -1.61
N SER A 148 -15.80 -5.47 -2.89
CA SER A 148 -17.16 -5.26 -3.41
C SER A 148 -17.97 -6.56 -3.52
N GLU A 149 -17.33 -7.66 -3.89
CA GLU A 149 -18.01 -8.95 -4.12
C GLU A 149 -17.83 -9.95 -2.98
N GLY A 150 -16.91 -9.70 -2.08
CA GLY A 150 -16.48 -10.63 -1.04
C GLY A 150 -15.54 -11.73 -1.57
N HIS A 151 -15.05 -12.57 -0.65
CA HIS A 151 -14.24 -13.72 -1.00
C HIS A 151 -15.14 -14.80 -1.59
N ARG A 152 -14.99 -15.08 -2.86
CA ARG A 152 -15.60 -16.25 -3.47
C ARG A 152 -14.72 -17.46 -3.12
N GLY A 153 -15.28 -18.36 -2.32
CA GLY A 153 -14.64 -19.63 -1.98
C GLY A 153 -14.37 -20.52 -3.18
#